data_d009a8a64a7a0e0a3f23983a36f7eb56
#
_entry.id   d009a8a64a7a0e0a3f23983a36f7eb56
#
_cell.length_a   1.000
_cell.length_b   1.000
_cell.length_c   1.000
_cell.angle_alpha   90.00
_cell.angle_beta   90.00
_cell.angle_gamma   90.00
#
_symmetry.space_group_name_H-M   'P 1'
#
loop_
_entity.id
_entity.type
_entity.pdbx_description
1 polymer ?
#
loop_
_entity_poly.entity_id
_entity_poly.type
_entity_poly.pdbx_seq_one_letter_code
_entity_poly.pdbx_strand_id
1 'polypeptide(L)'
;MILDEFPEFKRNALDSLRQPLEDGDVMISRVNHAITFPARFMLVAAMNPCPCGYFADTRRSCTCSGSQIHKYRSRISGPLLDRMDIHIEVPPVTIRELSLDREEESSVLIRERVVNARRIQAERFKGKKIYANSQMPTRIIKKHCGLGEDAHNLLEKAIEKFGLSPRAYHRILKVARTIADIEGLEHIEEPHVAEALQYRVLDKRLVS
;
A
#
# COMPACT_ATOMS: atom_id res chain seq x y z
N MET A 1 11.63 -3.98 -5.33
CA MET A 1 12.54 -3.90 -4.15
C MET A 1 11.80 -4.54 -3.00
N ILE A 2 12.41 -5.51 -2.34
CA ILE A 2 11.85 -6.20 -1.18
C ILE A 2 12.76 -5.86 0.00
N LEU A 3 12.17 -5.40 1.11
CA LEU A 3 12.84 -5.09 2.37
C LEU A 3 12.18 -5.89 3.49
N ASP A 4 12.93 -6.80 4.07
CA ASP A 4 12.52 -7.52 5.28
C ASP A 4 13.05 -6.79 6.52
N GLU A 5 12.44 -7.06 7.69
CA GLU A 5 12.79 -6.37 8.94
C GLU A 5 12.83 -4.83 8.79
N PHE A 6 11.86 -4.29 8.10
CA PHE A 6 11.81 -2.89 7.66
C PHE A 6 12.17 -1.86 8.75
N PRO A 7 11.75 -1.98 10.02
CA PRO A 7 12.13 -1.03 11.08
C PRO A 7 13.60 -1.13 11.50
N GLU A 8 14.34 -2.17 11.10
CA GLU A 8 15.77 -2.33 11.51
C GLU A 8 16.71 -1.53 10.60
N PHE A 9 16.25 -1.05 9.47
CA PHE A 9 17.03 -0.14 8.62
C PHE A 9 17.26 1.20 9.31
N LYS A 10 18.41 1.81 9.02
CA LYS A 10 18.71 3.17 9.52
C LYS A 10 17.65 4.15 9.04
N ARG A 11 17.17 5.01 9.93
CA ARG A 11 16.11 5.99 9.64
C ARG A 11 16.41 6.84 8.40
N ASN A 12 17.64 7.29 8.24
CA ASN A 12 18.04 8.08 7.06
C ASN A 12 17.89 7.30 5.75
N ALA A 13 18.15 5.98 5.76
CA ALA A 13 17.96 5.12 4.60
C ALA A 13 16.46 4.97 4.27
N LEU A 14 15.61 4.78 5.28
CA LEU A 14 14.15 4.72 5.11
C LEU A 14 13.60 6.06 4.59
N ASP A 15 14.04 7.17 5.16
CA ASP A 15 13.58 8.50 4.77
C ASP A 15 14.02 8.86 3.33
N SER A 16 15.14 8.33 2.84
CA SER A 16 15.58 8.52 1.45
C SER A 16 14.65 7.87 0.41
N LEU A 17 13.84 6.88 0.82
CA LEU A 17 12.84 6.24 -0.06
C LEU A 17 11.64 7.15 -0.37
N ARG A 18 11.42 8.23 0.39
CA ARG A 18 10.25 9.08 0.24
C ARG A 18 10.17 9.73 -1.13
N GLN A 19 11.29 10.29 -1.62
CA GLN A 19 11.33 10.95 -2.91
C GLN A 19 11.09 9.97 -4.07
N PRO A 20 11.84 8.87 -4.21
CA PRO A 20 11.62 7.95 -5.31
C PRO A 20 10.24 7.28 -5.30
N LEU A 21 9.64 7.06 -4.13
CA LEU A 21 8.27 6.53 -4.03
C LEU A 21 7.20 7.55 -4.47
N GLU A 22 7.46 8.86 -4.35
CA GLU A 22 6.53 9.91 -4.76
C GLU A 22 6.74 10.29 -6.22
N ASP A 23 7.98 10.64 -6.59
CA ASP A 23 8.32 11.26 -7.86
C ASP A 23 8.70 10.21 -8.92
N GLY A 24 9.16 9.04 -8.51
CA GLY A 24 9.73 8.01 -9.40
C GLY A 24 11.12 8.35 -9.91
N ASP A 25 11.78 9.34 -9.30
CA ASP A 25 13.10 9.82 -9.66
C ASP A 25 13.95 10.07 -8.42
N VAL A 26 15.28 9.98 -8.55
CA VAL A 26 16.25 10.36 -7.53
C VAL A 26 17.19 11.41 -8.11
N MET A 27 17.30 12.54 -7.43
CA MET A 27 18.25 13.58 -7.79
C MET A 27 19.49 13.48 -6.91
N ILE A 28 20.65 13.35 -7.54
CA ILE A 28 21.97 13.42 -6.88
C ILE A 28 22.61 14.74 -7.23
N SER A 29 22.80 15.59 -6.22
CA SER A 29 23.46 16.89 -6.36
C SER A 29 24.87 16.81 -5.78
N ARG A 30 25.85 17.23 -6.57
CA ARG A 30 27.25 17.49 -6.16
C ARG A 30 27.61 18.89 -6.61
N VAL A 31 28.63 19.47 -5.96
CA VAL A 31 29.04 20.88 -6.02
C VAL A 31 28.78 21.64 -7.34
N ASN A 32 28.90 20.98 -8.50
CA ASN A 32 28.73 21.63 -9.81
C ASN A 32 27.73 20.93 -10.75
N HIS A 33 27.10 19.81 -10.32
CA HIS A 33 26.20 19.05 -11.19
C HIS A 33 25.05 18.44 -10.38
N ALA A 34 23.83 18.55 -10.91
CA ALA A 34 22.67 17.81 -10.44
C ALA A 34 22.25 16.83 -11.54
N ILE A 35 22.21 15.54 -11.21
CA ILE A 35 21.82 14.49 -12.15
C ILE A 35 20.60 13.79 -11.57
N THR A 36 19.55 13.64 -12.39
CA THR A 36 18.32 12.93 -12.03
C THR A 36 18.34 11.55 -12.66
N PHE A 37 18.12 10.52 -11.86
CA PHE A 37 18.02 9.14 -12.28
C PHE A 37 16.59 8.64 -12.12
N PRO A 38 16.04 7.88 -13.08
CA PRO A 38 14.75 7.23 -12.93
C PRO A 38 14.81 6.17 -11.82
N ALA A 39 13.85 6.21 -10.90
CA ALA A 39 13.77 5.33 -9.73
C ALA A 39 12.35 4.81 -9.51
N ARG A 40 11.72 4.31 -10.58
CA ARG A 40 10.36 3.72 -10.52
C ARG A 40 10.46 2.25 -10.16
N PHE A 41 10.00 1.90 -8.96
CA PHE A 41 9.99 0.52 -8.47
C PHE A 41 8.75 0.25 -7.62
N MET A 42 8.40 -1.01 -7.46
CA MET A 42 7.45 -1.46 -6.47
C MET A 42 8.21 -1.78 -5.17
N LEU A 43 7.80 -1.18 -4.06
CA LEU A 43 8.31 -1.49 -2.73
C LEU A 43 7.41 -2.51 -2.05
N VAL A 44 8.00 -3.62 -1.61
CA VAL A 44 7.39 -4.58 -0.69
C VAL A 44 8.23 -4.59 0.57
N ALA A 45 7.60 -4.32 1.72
CA ALA A 45 8.29 -4.31 3.01
C ALA A 45 7.57 -5.24 3.99
N ALA A 46 8.32 -5.97 4.78
CA ALA A 46 7.82 -6.81 5.85
C ALA A 46 8.39 -6.35 7.19
N MET A 47 7.57 -6.45 8.25
CA MET A 47 7.97 -6.13 9.61
C MET A 47 7.21 -6.97 10.62
N ASN A 48 7.84 -7.21 11.75
CA ASN A 48 7.17 -7.80 12.89
C ASN A 48 6.25 -6.77 13.60
N PRO A 49 5.21 -7.20 14.33
CA PRO A 49 4.32 -6.31 15.06
C PRO A 49 4.99 -5.60 16.25
N CYS A 50 6.10 -6.13 16.76
CA CYS A 50 6.90 -5.60 17.87
C CYS A 50 8.31 -6.22 17.86
N PRO A 51 9.26 -5.76 18.70
CA PRO A 51 10.61 -6.31 18.75
C PRO A 51 10.69 -7.81 19.03
N CYS A 52 9.81 -8.37 19.86
CA CYS A 52 9.78 -9.82 20.14
C CYS A 52 8.95 -10.62 19.13
N GLY A 53 8.18 -9.96 18.24
CA GLY A 53 7.34 -10.60 17.22
C GLY A 53 5.96 -11.09 17.68
N TYR A 54 5.66 -11.06 18.99
CA TYR A 54 4.45 -11.71 19.55
C TYR A 54 3.34 -10.75 19.98
N PHE A 55 3.39 -9.48 19.58
CA PHE A 55 2.30 -8.55 19.89
C PHE A 55 1.02 -8.97 19.17
N ALA A 56 -0.06 -9.14 19.94
CA ALA A 56 -1.35 -9.68 19.47
C ALA A 56 -1.32 -11.16 19.01
N ASP A 57 -0.27 -11.91 19.30
CA ASP A 57 -0.28 -13.38 19.11
C ASP A 57 -1.14 -14.01 20.22
N THR A 58 -2.07 -14.92 19.83
CA THR A 58 -2.95 -15.64 20.76
C THR A 58 -2.28 -16.81 21.45
N ARG A 59 -1.12 -17.28 20.96
CA ARG A 59 -0.40 -18.46 21.42
C ARG A 59 0.79 -18.14 22.33
N ARG A 60 1.35 -16.95 22.17
CA ARG A 60 2.51 -16.48 22.96
C ARG A 60 2.28 -15.08 23.46
N SER A 61 2.58 -14.86 24.73
CA SER A 61 2.50 -13.53 25.32
C SER A 61 3.65 -12.65 24.85
N CYS A 62 3.31 -11.44 24.42
CA CYS A 62 4.30 -10.42 24.11
C CYS A 62 5.04 -9.98 25.37
N THR A 63 6.37 -9.94 25.33
CA THR A 63 7.23 -9.51 26.45
C THR A 63 7.62 -8.04 26.37
N CYS A 64 7.25 -7.34 25.28
CA CYS A 64 7.61 -5.95 25.07
C CYS A 64 6.71 -5.02 25.90
N SER A 65 7.30 -4.00 26.51
CA SER A 65 6.52 -2.89 27.08
C SER A 65 5.88 -2.05 25.98
N GLY A 66 4.82 -1.32 26.31
CA GLY A 66 4.16 -0.41 25.36
C GLY A 66 5.13 0.62 24.75
N SER A 67 6.08 1.14 25.55
CA SER A 67 7.12 2.06 25.10
C SER A 67 8.08 1.42 24.09
N GLN A 68 8.44 0.15 24.28
CA GLN A 68 9.28 -0.58 23.32
C GLN A 68 8.55 -0.81 21.98
N ILE A 69 7.26 -1.17 22.02
CA ILE A 69 6.45 -1.34 20.82
C ILE A 69 6.34 -0.02 20.06
N HIS A 70 6.01 1.06 20.77
CA HIS A 70 5.91 2.39 20.17
C HIS A 70 7.23 2.83 19.55
N LYS A 71 8.36 2.69 20.27
CA LYS A 71 9.71 3.04 19.77
C LYS A 71 10.07 2.22 18.52
N TYR A 72 9.70 0.94 18.47
CA TYR A 72 9.96 0.08 17.32
C TYR A 72 9.16 0.53 16.09
N ARG A 73 7.87 0.75 16.25
CA ARG A 73 6.98 1.18 15.17
C ARG A 73 7.30 2.58 14.67
N SER A 74 7.67 3.51 15.56
CA SER A 74 8.02 4.89 15.22
C SER A 74 9.32 5.06 14.44
N ARG A 75 10.10 3.98 14.25
CA ARG A 75 11.25 3.98 13.33
C ARG A 75 10.81 4.22 11.88
N ILE A 76 9.61 3.77 11.53
CA ILE A 76 8.98 4.07 10.24
C ILE A 76 8.19 5.37 10.40
N SER A 77 8.57 6.37 9.63
CA SER A 77 7.92 7.69 9.74
C SER A 77 6.53 7.68 9.10
N GLY A 78 5.59 8.43 9.66
CA GLY A 78 4.25 8.62 9.09
C GLY A 78 4.28 9.04 7.61
N PRO A 79 5.12 10.03 7.20
CA PRO A 79 5.26 10.38 5.79
C PRO A 79 5.74 9.25 4.88
N LEU A 80 6.47 8.27 5.37
CA LEU A 80 6.86 7.10 4.58
C LEU A 80 5.71 6.09 4.46
N LEU A 81 4.99 5.84 5.57
CA LEU A 81 3.77 5.03 5.57
C LEU A 81 2.69 5.60 4.64
N ASP A 82 2.51 6.90 4.66
CA ASP A 82 1.59 7.59 3.75
C ASP A 82 1.88 7.31 2.25
N ARG A 83 3.11 6.92 1.92
CA ARG A 83 3.53 6.60 0.55
C ARG A 83 3.38 5.14 0.17
N MET A 84 3.09 4.29 1.12
CA MET A 84 2.73 2.90 0.87
C MET A 84 1.22 2.82 0.56
N ASP A 85 0.86 2.16 -0.53
CA ASP A 85 -0.53 2.12 -0.98
C ASP A 85 -1.37 1.10 -0.19
N ILE A 86 -0.75 0.00 0.22
CA ILE A 86 -1.40 -1.16 0.83
C ILE A 86 -0.65 -1.56 2.11
N HIS A 87 -1.38 -1.69 3.20
CA HIS A 87 -0.90 -2.24 4.47
C HIS A 87 -1.71 -3.48 4.81
N ILE A 88 -1.02 -4.58 5.09
CA ILE A 88 -1.65 -5.88 5.40
C ILE A 88 -1.11 -6.39 6.72
N GLU A 89 -2.00 -6.80 7.61
CA GLU A 89 -1.67 -7.56 8.80
C GLU A 89 -1.86 -9.04 8.51
N VAL A 90 -0.78 -9.81 8.63
CA VAL A 90 -0.80 -11.26 8.39
C VAL A 90 -0.91 -11.96 9.74
N PRO A 91 -2.03 -12.63 10.04
CA PRO A 91 -2.18 -13.36 11.29
C PRO A 91 -1.25 -14.58 11.34
N PRO A 92 -0.85 -15.03 12.54
CA PRO A 92 -0.05 -16.24 12.68
C PRO A 92 -0.84 -17.47 12.24
N VAL A 93 -0.23 -18.32 11.42
CA VAL A 93 -0.82 -19.58 10.94
C VAL A 93 -0.73 -20.67 12.02
N THR A 94 -1.79 -21.41 12.24
CA THR A 94 -1.79 -22.55 13.18
C THR A 94 -1.18 -23.81 12.54
N ILE A 95 -0.65 -24.74 13.37
CA ILE A 95 -0.13 -26.03 12.90
C ILE A 95 -1.23 -26.82 12.16
N ARG A 96 -2.49 -26.68 12.62
CA ARG A 96 -3.64 -27.33 11.98
C ARG A 96 -3.87 -26.79 10.57
N GLU A 97 -3.78 -25.48 10.37
CA GLU A 97 -3.91 -24.85 9.05
C GLU A 97 -2.77 -25.23 8.12
N LEU A 98 -1.54 -25.36 8.64
CA LEU A 98 -0.39 -25.86 7.88
C LEU A 98 -0.53 -27.35 7.48
N SER A 99 -1.28 -28.14 8.28
CA SER A 99 -1.49 -29.56 8.04
C SER A 99 -2.71 -29.86 7.15
N LEU A 100 -3.54 -28.85 6.89
CA LEU A 100 -4.67 -28.97 5.96
C LEU A 100 -4.12 -28.85 4.55
N ASP A 101 -4.23 -29.91 3.77
CA ASP A 101 -4.01 -29.95 2.32
C ASP A 101 -5.13 -29.12 1.64
N ARG A 102 -5.11 -27.80 1.84
CA ARG A 102 -5.99 -26.91 1.09
C ARG A 102 -5.35 -26.65 -0.26
N GLU A 103 -6.08 -26.93 -1.32
CA GLU A 103 -5.70 -26.44 -2.65
C GLU A 103 -5.70 -24.91 -2.62
N GLU A 104 -4.50 -24.37 -2.45
CA GLU A 104 -4.28 -22.92 -2.57
C GLU A 104 -4.42 -22.51 -4.02
N GLU A 105 -4.89 -21.28 -4.25
CA GLU A 105 -5.00 -20.74 -5.61
C GLU A 105 -3.62 -20.74 -6.31
N SER A 106 -3.55 -21.33 -7.49
CA SER A 106 -2.29 -21.43 -8.21
C SER A 106 -1.78 -20.06 -8.69
N SER A 107 -0.45 -19.88 -8.70
CA SER A 107 0.18 -18.66 -9.24
C SER A 107 -0.19 -18.37 -10.70
N VAL A 108 -0.63 -19.39 -11.45
CA VAL A 108 -1.10 -19.25 -12.84
C VAL A 108 -2.41 -18.45 -12.88
N LEU A 109 -3.38 -18.83 -12.05
CA LEU A 109 -4.68 -18.13 -11.97
C LEU A 109 -4.51 -16.70 -11.47
N ILE A 110 -3.66 -16.48 -10.47
CA ILE A 110 -3.33 -15.13 -9.98
C ILE A 110 -2.71 -14.30 -11.10
N ARG A 111 -1.76 -14.88 -11.85
CA ARG A 111 -1.11 -14.19 -12.99
C ARG A 111 -2.11 -13.80 -14.06
N GLU A 112 -3.06 -14.67 -14.40
CA GLU A 112 -4.08 -14.38 -15.41
C GLU A 112 -4.93 -13.18 -15.02
N ARG A 113 -5.40 -13.09 -13.77
CA ARG A 113 -6.14 -11.93 -13.27
C ARG A 113 -5.30 -10.64 -13.34
N VAL A 114 -4.04 -10.72 -12.91
CA VAL A 114 -3.13 -9.56 -12.96
C VAL A 114 -2.89 -9.12 -14.40
N VAL A 115 -2.65 -10.05 -15.32
CA VAL A 115 -2.43 -9.73 -16.75
C VAL A 115 -3.67 -9.09 -17.36
N ASN A 116 -4.86 -9.57 -17.03
CA ASN A 116 -6.12 -8.99 -17.50
C ASN A 116 -6.31 -7.56 -17.01
N ALA A 117 -6.12 -7.31 -15.72
CA ALA A 117 -6.16 -5.96 -15.15
C ALA A 117 -5.11 -5.03 -15.81
N ARG A 118 -3.90 -5.53 -16.04
CA ARG A 118 -2.84 -4.77 -16.74
C ARG A 118 -3.20 -4.45 -18.19
N ARG A 119 -3.91 -5.33 -18.88
CA ARG A 119 -4.41 -5.09 -20.26
C ARG A 119 -5.45 -3.97 -20.28
N ILE A 120 -6.40 -3.96 -19.31
CA ILE A 120 -7.38 -2.89 -19.14
C ILE A 120 -6.68 -1.54 -18.89
N GLN A 121 -5.66 -1.52 -18.02
CA GLN A 121 -4.89 -0.32 -17.74
C GLN A 121 -4.10 0.16 -18.96
N ALA A 122 -3.47 -0.76 -19.70
CA ALA A 122 -2.73 -0.42 -20.92
C ALA A 122 -3.63 0.23 -21.97
N GLU A 123 -4.84 -0.27 -22.18
CA GLU A 123 -5.81 0.35 -23.12
C GLU A 123 -6.30 1.70 -22.60
N ARG A 124 -6.60 1.84 -21.27
CA ARG A 124 -6.99 3.11 -20.64
C ARG A 124 -5.96 4.20 -20.83
N PHE A 125 -4.69 3.86 -20.81
CA PHE A 125 -3.59 4.82 -20.87
C PHE A 125 -2.88 4.86 -22.24
N LYS A 126 -3.47 4.26 -23.25
CA LYS A 126 -2.93 4.26 -24.62
C LYS A 126 -2.56 5.69 -25.08
N GLY A 127 -1.37 5.84 -25.62
CA GLY A 127 -0.83 7.14 -26.05
C GLY A 127 -0.36 8.06 -24.91
N LYS A 128 -0.32 7.58 -23.66
CA LYS A 128 0.18 8.33 -22.49
C LYS A 128 1.43 7.63 -21.91
N LYS A 129 2.28 8.40 -21.23
CA LYS A 129 3.43 7.86 -20.49
C LYS A 129 3.02 7.35 -19.09
N ILE A 130 1.91 6.61 -19.01
CA ILE A 130 1.32 6.02 -17.80
C ILE A 130 1.12 4.55 -18.09
N TYR A 131 1.60 3.68 -17.21
CA TYR A 131 1.60 2.23 -17.40
C TYR A 131 0.78 1.49 -16.33
N ALA A 132 0.36 2.17 -15.27
CA ALA A 132 -0.43 1.61 -14.19
C ALA A 132 -1.27 2.69 -13.49
N ASN A 133 -2.35 2.27 -12.81
CA ASN A 133 -3.18 3.18 -12.02
C ASN A 133 -2.38 3.91 -10.94
N SER A 134 -1.35 3.29 -10.35
CA SER A 134 -0.46 3.92 -9.36
C SER A 134 0.21 5.19 -9.89
N GLN A 135 0.43 5.29 -11.19
CA GLN A 135 1.12 6.42 -11.84
C GLN A 135 0.15 7.55 -12.26
N MET A 136 -1.16 7.41 -12.02
CA MET A 136 -2.12 8.45 -12.39
C MET A 136 -1.86 9.76 -11.65
N PRO A 137 -1.65 10.89 -12.34
CA PRO A 137 -1.70 12.21 -11.72
C PRO A 137 -3.15 12.59 -11.40
N THR A 138 -3.35 13.57 -10.53
CA THR A 138 -4.66 14.01 -10.03
C THR A 138 -5.69 14.25 -11.14
N ARG A 139 -5.29 14.84 -12.26
CA ARG A 139 -6.18 15.08 -13.41
C ARG A 139 -6.71 13.77 -14.01
N ILE A 140 -5.90 12.72 -14.04
CA ILE A 140 -6.27 11.42 -14.60
C ILE A 140 -7.12 10.64 -13.60
N ILE A 141 -6.84 10.77 -12.28
CA ILE A 141 -7.69 10.21 -11.21
C ILE A 141 -9.11 10.74 -11.34
N LYS A 142 -9.30 12.07 -11.44
CA LYS A 142 -10.63 12.67 -11.62
C LYS A 142 -11.37 12.13 -12.82
N LYS A 143 -10.66 11.77 -13.91
CA LYS A 143 -11.27 11.24 -15.13
C LYS A 143 -11.68 9.77 -15.02
N HIS A 144 -10.89 8.92 -14.34
CA HIS A 144 -11.03 7.47 -14.39
C HIS A 144 -11.42 6.82 -13.05
N CYS A 145 -11.47 7.60 -11.97
CA CYS A 145 -11.84 7.14 -10.64
C CYS A 145 -13.08 7.89 -10.11
N GLY A 146 -14.05 8.18 -10.99
CA GLY A 146 -15.35 8.71 -10.56
C GLY A 146 -16.06 7.69 -9.68
N LEU A 147 -16.68 8.17 -8.60
CA LEU A 147 -17.45 7.37 -7.66
C LEU A 147 -18.93 7.67 -7.81
N GLY A 148 -19.78 6.65 -7.67
CA GLY A 148 -21.19 6.83 -7.41
C GLY A 148 -21.44 7.40 -6.01
N GLU A 149 -22.67 7.81 -5.72
CA GLU A 149 -23.05 8.49 -4.48
C GLU A 149 -22.70 7.67 -3.23
N ASP A 150 -23.04 6.37 -3.21
CA ASP A 150 -22.79 5.49 -2.07
C ASP A 150 -21.28 5.32 -1.79
N ALA A 151 -20.51 5.07 -2.84
CA ALA A 151 -19.05 4.95 -2.76
C ALA A 151 -18.38 6.26 -2.28
N HIS A 152 -18.90 7.40 -2.74
CA HIS A 152 -18.42 8.72 -2.31
C HIS A 152 -18.72 8.96 -0.83
N ASN A 153 -19.96 8.72 -0.39
CA ASN A 153 -20.39 8.87 1.00
C ASN A 153 -19.60 7.97 1.95
N LEU A 154 -19.32 6.72 1.53
CA LEU A 154 -18.47 5.80 2.30
C LEU A 154 -17.05 6.37 2.47
N LEU A 155 -16.45 6.85 1.39
CA LEU A 155 -15.09 7.38 1.40
C LEU A 155 -14.99 8.66 2.24
N GLU A 156 -15.94 9.57 2.13
CA GLU A 156 -16.00 10.81 2.90
C GLU A 156 -16.10 10.52 4.40
N LYS A 157 -17.04 9.68 4.82
CA LYS A 157 -17.18 9.24 6.23
C LYS A 157 -15.89 8.60 6.76
N ALA A 158 -15.21 7.80 5.93
CA ALA A 158 -13.96 7.15 6.33
C ALA A 158 -12.82 8.17 6.50
N ILE A 159 -12.72 9.17 5.62
CA ILE A 159 -11.73 10.24 5.71
C ILE A 159 -11.92 11.04 6.99
N GLU A 160 -13.15 11.46 7.30
CA GLU A 160 -13.47 12.18 8.52
C GLU A 160 -13.18 11.36 9.77
N LYS A 161 -13.71 10.13 9.82
CA LYS A 161 -13.57 9.22 10.96
C LYS A 161 -12.12 8.85 11.25
N PHE A 162 -11.34 8.63 10.20
CA PHE A 162 -9.95 8.18 10.33
C PHE A 162 -8.93 9.32 10.20
N GLY A 163 -9.33 10.55 9.88
CA GLY A 163 -8.43 11.68 9.72
C GLY A 163 -7.39 11.43 8.61
N LEU A 164 -7.83 10.85 7.48
CA LEU A 164 -6.93 10.51 6.40
C LEU A 164 -6.46 11.76 5.64
N SER A 165 -5.21 11.73 5.19
CA SER A 165 -4.65 12.85 4.43
C SER A 165 -5.24 12.94 3.02
N PRO A 166 -5.18 14.11 2.34
CA PRO A 166 -5.55 14.23 0.93
C PRO A 166 -4.76 13.29 0.00
N ARG A 167 -3.54 12.92 0.39
CA ARG A 167 -2.75 11.90 -0.32
C ARG A 167 -3.38 10.52 -0.19
N ALA A 168 -3.80 10.16 1.01
CA ALA A 168 -4.48 8.88 1.26
C ALA A 168 -5.77 8.77 0.41
N TYR A 169 -6.55 9.85 0.28
CA TYR A 169 -7.72 9.91 -0.62
C TYR A 169 -7.38 9.46 -2.05
N HIS A 170 -6.37 10.08 -2.66
CA HIS A 170 -5.98 9.72 -4.03
C HIS A 170 -5.44 8.30 -4.15
N ARG A 171 -4.77 7.79 -3.11
CA ARG A 171 -4.26 6.41 -3.10
C ARG A 171 -5.39 5.40 -3.00
N ILE A 172 -6.36 5.64 -2.12
CA ILE A 172 -7.57 4.81 -2.00
C ILE A 172 -8.28 4.72 -3.36
N LEU A 173 -8.46 5.84 -4.05
CA LEU A 173 -9.07 5.85 -5.38
C LEU A 173 -8.30 5.02 -6.42
N LYS A 174 -6.95 5.09 -6.40
CA LYS A 174 -6.11 4.27 -7.29
C LYS A 174 -6.21 2.78 -6.99
N VAL A 175 -6.27 2.42 -5.70
CA VAL A 175 -6.43 1.03 -5.25
C VAL A 175 -7.81 0.53 -5.62
N ALA A 176 -8.89 1.27 -5.29
CA ALA A 176 -10.26 0.92 -5.65
C ALA A 176 -10.44 0.75 -7.17
N ARG A 177 -9.81 1.64 -8.00
CA ARG A 177 -9.80 1.46 -9.46
C ARG A 177 -9.07 0.18 -9.88
N THR A 178 -8.01 -0.20 -9.17
CA THR A 178 -7.24 -1.41 -9.48
C THR A 178 -8.03 -2.66 -9.12
N ILE A 179 -8.76 -2.65 -7.99
CA ILE A 179 -9.65 -3.73 -7.58
C ILE A 179 -10.74 -3.94 -8.64
N ALA A 180 -11.43 -2.86 -9.04
CA ALA A 180 -12.43 -2.92 -10.09
C ALA A 180 -11.86 -3.39 -11.45
N ASP A 181 -10.59 -3.04 -11.79
CA ASP A 181 -9.91 -3.58 -12.99
C ASP A 181 -9.65 -5.08 -12.88
N ILE A 182 -9.34 -5.59 -11.69
CA ILE A 182 -9.14 -7.04 -11.45
C ILE A 182 -10.46 -7.80 -11.61
N GLU A 183 -11.57 -7.20 -11.21
CA GLU A 183 -12.92 -7.75 -11.40
C GLU A 183 -13.47 -7.53 -12.82
N GLY A 184 -12.77 -6.76 -13.65
CA GLY A 184 -13.19 -6.45 -15.02
C GLY A 184 -14.35 -5.44 -15.10
N LEU A 185 -14.59 -4.66 -14.06
CA LEU A 185 -15.68 -3.68 -13.97
C LEU A 185 -15.24 -2.29 -14.46
N GLU A 186 -16.14 -1.62 -15.18
CA GLU A 186 -15.87 -0.28 -15.73
C GLU A 186 -15.93 0.80 -14.64
N HIS A 187 -16.84 0.67 -13.68
CA HIS A 187 -17.06 1.65 -12.62
C HIS A 187 -16.51 1.19 -11.28
N ILE A 188 -16.12 2.16 -10.45
CA ILE A 188 -15.77 1.89 -9.06
C ILE A 188 -17.07 1.91 -8.26
N GLU A 189 -17.37 0.80 -7.61
CA GLU A 189 -18.52 0.63 -6.74
C GLU A 189 -18.12 0.69 -5.25
N GLU A 190 -19.12 0.74 -4.36
CA GLU A 190 -18.90 0.79 -2.92
C GLU A 190 -18.00 -0.34 -2.38
N PRO A 191 -18.16 -1.63 -2.79
CA PRO A 191 -17.29 -2.71 -2.32
C PRO A 191 -15.81 -2.48 -2.62
N HIS A 192 -15.48 -1.93 -3.79
CA HIS A 192 -14.08 -1.64 -4.16
C HIS A 192 -13.46 -0.57 -3.26
N VAL A 193 -14.27 0.45 -2.88
CA VAL A 193 -13.84 1.49 -1.94
C VAL A 193 -13.70 0.92 -0.54
N ALA A 194 -14.64 0.06 -0.11
CA ALA A 194 -14.59 -0.59 1.19
C ALA A 194 -13.33 -1.46 1.34
N GLU A 195 -13.00 -2.25 0.33
CA GLU A 195 -11.78 -3.06 0.31
C GLU A 195 -10.52 -2.18 0.31
N ALA A 196 -10.46 -1.15 -0.54
CA ALA A 196 -9.33 -0.24 -0.58
C ALA A 196 -9.10 0.49 0.76
N LEU A 197 -10.17 0.81 1.49
CA LEU A 197 -10.10 1.38 2.83
C LEU A 197 -9.52 0.40 3.86
N GLN A 198 -9.83 -0.89 3.76
CA GLN A 198 -9.28 -1.90 4.68
C GLN A 198 -7.75 -1.94 4.62
N TYR A 199 -7.16 -1.75 3.46
CA TYR A 199 -5.71 -1.68 3.29
C TYR A 199 -5.06 -0.42 3.89
N ARG A 200 -5.85 0.56 4.37
CA ARG A 200 -5.36 1.82 4.96
C ARG A 200 -5.71 1.98 6.45
N VAL A 201 -6.59 1.14 6.99
CA VAL A 201 -6.99 1.22 8.41
C VAL A 201 -5.81 0.99 9.36
N LEU A 202 -4.79 0.27 8.91
CA LEU A 202 -3.56 0.03 9.69
C LEU A 202 -2.70 1.28 9.89
N ASP A 203 -2.84 2.34 9.08
CA ASP A 203 -2.09 3.60 9.26
C ASP A 203 -2.22 4.14 10.69
N LYS A 204 -3.39 4.04 11.31
CA LYS A 204 -3.60 4.50 12.69
C LYS A 204 -3.03 3.58 13.75
N ARG A 205 -3.06 2.26 13.54
CA ARG A 205 -2.54 1.29 14.52
C ARG A 205 -1.02 1.28 14.60
N LEU A 206 -0.34 1.76 13.56
CA LEU A 206 1.12 1.85 13.54
C LEU A 206 1.65 3.14 14.17
N VAL A 207 0.82 4.19 14.25
CA VAL A 207 1.21 5.53 14.74
C VAL A 207 0.64 5.83 16.13
N SER A 208 -0.40 5.12 16.59
CA SER A 208 -0.95 5.17 17.95
C SER A 208 -0.32 4.10 18.84
#